data_dd2e8278866c9dcbdb396bc547328755
#
_entry.id   dd2e8278866c9dcbdb396bc547328755
#
_cell.length_a   1.000
_cell.length_b   1.000
_cell.length_c   1.000
_cell.angle_alpha   90.00
_cell.angle_beta   90.00
_cell.angle_gamma   90.00
#
_symmetry.space_group_name_H-M   'P 1'
#
loop_
_entity.id
_entity.type
_entity.pdbx_description
1 polymer ?
#
loop_
_entity_poly.entity_id
_entity_poly.type
_entity_poly.pdbx_seq_one_letter_code
_entity_poly.pdbx_strand_id
1 'polypeptide(L)'
;MTEPARPTAQRRTDALTRLEKDKDLWVATAGGGVPTLVPLSFWWREPTLYVATVRTNPTAVNIMRSGRVRLVLGHTRDVVLIDATGELVENADLPDEHAEAYAAKCGWDPRESRNYRFFRLEPRDIECWRELNEHADRQVMRDGRWLA
;
A
#
# COMPACT_ATOMS: atom_id res chain seq x y z
N MET A 1 -26.43 11.20 14.25
CA MET A 1 -26.44 9.80 14.69
C MET A 1 -25.34 9.02 13.96
N THR A 2 -24.52 8.32 14.70
CA THR A 2 -23.42 7.53 14.10
C THR A 2 -23.98 6.20 13.61
N GLU A 3 -23.57 5.79 12.41
CA GLU A 3 -23.91 4.46 11.91
C GLU A 3 -23.29 3.37 12.77
N PRO A 4 -23.91 2.19 12.85
CA PRO A 4 -23.31 1.06 13.56
C PRO A 4 -21.91 0.70 12.99
N ALA A 5 -21.04 0.18 13.85
CA ALA A 5 -19.73 -0.30 13.40
C ALA A 5 -19.91 -1.43 12.37
N ARG A 6 -19.15 -1.35 11.28
CA ARG A 6 -19.16 -2.40 10.27
C ARG A 6 -18.55 -3.68 10.84
N PRO A 7 -19.10 -4.86 10.49
CA PRO A 7 -18.43 -6.13 10.80
C PRO A 7 -17.07 -6.20 10.10
N THR A 8 -16.16 -6.98 10.65
CA THR A 8 -14.82 -7.18 10.07
C THR A 8 -14.88 -7.61 8.60
N ALA A 9 -15.79 -8.51 8.25
CA ALA A 9 -15.95 -8.98 6.87
C ALA A 9 -16.29 -7.82 5.92
N GLN A 10 -17.14 -6.90 6.35
CA GLN A 10 -17.50 -5.74 5.54
C GLN A 10 -16.31 -4.80 5.39
N ARG A 11 -15.54 -4.59 6.45
CA ARG A 11 -14.33 -3.76 6.39
C ARG A 11 -13.30 -4.35 5.43
N ARG A 12 -13.15 -5.67 5.41
CA ARG A 12 -12.30 -6.37 4.43
C ARG A 12 -12.76 -6.07 3.00
N THR A 13 -14.05 -6.26 2.74
CA THR A 13 -14.63 -5.99 1.41
C THR A 13 -14.37 -4.53 1.00
N ASP A 14 -14.60 -3.59 1.92
CA ASP A 14 -14.40 -2.16 1.63
C ASP A 14 -12.92 -1.85 1.37
N ALA A 15 -12.01 -2.44 2.13
CA ALA A 15 -10.57 -2.28 1.91
C ALA A 15 -10.14 -2.84 0.56
N LEU A 16 -10.62 -4.03 0.19
CA LEU A 16 -10.32 -4.63 -1.11
C LEU A 16 -10.86 -3.79 -2.26
N THR A 17 -12.03 -3.19 -2.10
CA THR A 17 -12.59 -2.29 -3.12
C THR A 17 -11.71 -1.07 -3.33
N ARG A 18 -11.18 -0.47 -2.24
CA ARG A 18 -10.25 0.64 -2.36
C ARG A 18 -8.95 0.23 -3.03
N LEU A 19 -8.38 -0.91 -2.63
CA LEU A 19 -7.14 -1.41 -3.24
C LEU A 19 -7.31 -1.63 -4.75
N GLU A 20 -8.47 -2.08 -5.17
CA GLU A 20 -8.76 -2.29 -6.59
C GLU A 20 -8.98 -0.99 -7.35
N LYS A 21 -9.69 -0.02 -6.76
CA LYS A 21 -10.19 1.16 -7.47
C LYS A 21 -9.38 2.43 -7.26
N ASP A 22 -8.80 2.63 -6.07
CA ASP A 22 -8.05 3.86 -5.79
C ASP A 22 -6.77 3.88 -6.63
N LYS A 23 -6.39 5.07 -7.07
CA LYS A 23 -5.22 5.27 -7.92
C LYS A 23 -3.96 5.48 -7.10
N ASP A 24 -4.07 6.23 -6.02
CA ASP A 24 -2.94 6.68 -5.22
C ASP A 24 -3.12 6.30 -3.76
N LEU A 25 -2.00 6.21 -3.05
CA LEU A 25 -1.99 6.02 -1.60
C LEU A 25 -0.82 6.80 -0.99
N TRP A 26 -0.86 6.95 0.32
CA TRP A 26 0.25 7.55 1.06
C TRP A 26 1.21 6.46 1.52
N VAL A 27 2.50 6.73 1.34
CA VAL A 27 3.58 5.82 1.72
C VAL A 27 4.43 6.48 2.78
N ALA A 28 4.48 5.87 3.96
CA ALA A 28 5.32 6.32 5.07
C ALA A 28 6.48 5.34 5.24
N THR A 29 7.69 5.90 5.35
CA THR A 29 8.91 5.15 5.63
C THR A 29 9.75 5.93 6.62
N ALA A 30 10.75 5.28 7.20
CA ALA A 30 11.66 5.94 8.13
C ALA A 30 13.09 5.53 7.86
N GLY A 31 14.01 6.46 8.07
CA GLY A 31 15.44 6.22 7.95
C GLY A 31 16.20 7.28 8.72
N GLY A 32 17.21 6.85 9.52
CA GLY A 32 17.99 7.78 10.33
C GLY A 32 17.18 8.60 11.32
N GLY A 33 16.05 8.06 11.80
CA GLY A 33 15.17 8.78 12.72
C GLY A 33 14.25 9.80 12.04
N VAL A 34 14.29 9.92 10.73
CA VAL A 34 13.48 10.90 9.98
C VAL A 34 12.31 10.18 9.29
N PRO A 35 11.06 10.55 9.61
CA PRO A 35 9.92 10.01 8.90
C PRO A 35 9.80 10.65 7.50
N THR A 36 9.40 9.85 6.53
CA THR A 36 9.14 10.30 5.16
C THR A 36 7.71 9.90 4.79
N LEU A 37 6.99 10.82 4.17
CA LEU A 37 5.60 10.59 3.75
C LEU A 37 5.40 11.17 2.34
N VAL A 38 5.03 10.32 1.40
CA VAL A 38 4.80 10.71 0.01
C VAL A 38 3.58 10.01 -0.58
N PRO A 39 2.86 10.64 -1.51
CA PRO A 39 1.83 9.95 -2.27
C PRO A 39 2.46 9.23 -3.46
N LEU A 40 2.02 8.02 -3.74
CA LEU A 40 2.44 7.26 -4.91
C LEU A 40 1.22 6.59 -5.54
N SER A 41 1.25 6.44 -6.85
CA SER A 41 0.32 5.57 -7.55
C SER A 41 0.70 4.12 -7.29
N PHE A 42 -0.28 3.25 -7.32
CA PHE A 42 -0.04 1.84 -7.01
C PHE A 42 -0.91 0.92 -7.88
N TRP A 43 -0.48 -0.33 -7.95
CA TRP A 43 -1.25 -1.40 -8.56
C TRP A 43 -1.38 -2.55 -7.56
N TRP A 44 -2.62 -2.96 -7.32
CA TRP A 44 -2.95 -4.08 -6.44
C TRP A 44 -3.05 -5.36 -7.23
N ARG A 45 -2.30 -6.37 -6.82
CA ARG A 45 -2.43 -7.73 -7.32
C ARG A 45 -2.38 -8.65 -6.10
N GLU A 46 -3.54 -9.06 -5.63
CA GLU A 46 -3.63 -9.82 -4.37
C GLU A 46 -2.61 -10.97 -4.33
N PRO A 47 -1.81 -11.10 -3.27
CA PRO A 47 -1.86 -10.35 -2.01
C PRO A 47 -0.86 -9.18 -1.93
N THR A 48 -0.37 -8.66 -3.02
CA THR A 48 0.70 -7.66 -3.05
C THR A 48 0.29 -6.36 -3.71
N LEU A 49 1.01 -5.28 -3.37
CA LEU A 49 0.93 -4.01 -4.07
C LEU A 49 2.26 -3.72 -4.74
N TYR A 50 2.20 -2.97 -5.83
CA TYR A 50 3.39 -2.47 -6.52
C TYR A 50 3.33 -0.96 -6.58
N VAL A 51 4.45 -0.33 -6.22
CA VAL A 51 4.68 1.10 -6.42
C VAL A 51 5.98 1.28 -7.18
N ALA A 52 6.17 2.46 -7.76
CA ALA A 52 7.41 2.79 -8.43
C ALA A 52 7.85 4.18 -7.99
N THR A 53 9.13 4.34 -7.74
CA THR A 53 9.70 5.63 -7.38
C THR A 53 11.16 5.69 -7.81
N VAL A 54 11.72 6.89 -7.82
CA VAL A 54 13.12 7.08 -8.17
C VAL A 54 13.99 6.39 -7.13
N ARG A 55 14.94 5.60 -7.60
CA ARG A 55 15.80 4.75 -6.76
C ARG A 55 16.52 5.52 -5.65
N THR A 56 16.87 6.78 -5.90
CA THR A 56 17.60 7.61 -4.94
C THR A 56 16.71 8.41 -4.01
N ASN A 57 15.39 8.36 -4.17
CA ASN A 57 14.48 9.06 -3.27
C ASN A 57 14.55 8.45 -1.86
N PRO A 58 14.32 9.26 -0.80
CA PRO A 58 14.31 8.75 0.57
C PRO A 58 13.39 7.54 0.77
N THR A 59 12.21 7.56 0.15
CA THR A 59 11.27 6.43 0.21
C THR A 59 11.92 5.14 -0.28
N ALA A 60 12.56 5.18 -1.46
CA ALA A 60 13.23 4.02 -2.03
C ALA A 60 14.38 3.53 -1.13
N VAL A 61 15.22 4.46 -0.69
CA VAL A 61 16.37 4.15 0.16
C VAL A 61 15.91 3.51 1.48
N ASN A 62 14.85 4.05 2.09
CA ASN A 62 14.31 3.54 3.35
C ASN A 62 13.75 2.12 3.18
N ILE A 63 13.01 1.86 2.10
CA ILE A 63 12.50 0.51 1.83
C ILE A 63 13.64 -0.49 1.64
N MET A 64 14.64 -0.12 0.85
CA MET A 64 15.79 -1.01 0.62
C MET A 64 16.55 -1.33 1.90
N ARG A 65 16.63 -0.37 2.84
CA ARG A 65 17.38 -0.55 4.09
C ARG A 65 16.58 -1.31 5.14
N SER A 66 15.31 -0.94 5.35
CA SER A 66 14.52 -1.48 6.45
C SER A 66 13.62 -2.64 6.04
N GLY A 67 13.22 -2.70 4.77
CA GLY A 67 12.20 -3.64 4.31
C GLY A 67 10.80 -3.36 4.87
N ARG A 68 10.57 -2.18 5.46
CA ARG A 68 9.31 -1.85 6.13
C ARG A 68 8.70 -0.59 5.55
N VAL A 69 7.36 -0.62 5.46
CA VAL A 69 6.60 0.50 4.92
C VAL A 69 5.21 0.52 5.55
N ARG A 70 4.67 1.71 5.72
CA ARG A 70 3.28 1.89 6.16
C ARG A 70 2.53 2.65 5.08
N LEU A 71 1.33 2.18 4.76
CA LEU A 71 0.51 2.71 3.67
C LEU A 71 -0.83 3.15 4.23
N VAL A 72 -1.38 4.22 3.66
CA VAL A 72 -2.74 4.67 4.00
C VAL A 72 -3.51 4.97 2.73
N LEU A 73 -4.71 4.39 2.64
CA LEU A 73 -5.70 4.70 1.62
C LEU A 73 -6.91 5.34 2.30
N GLY A 74 -7.75 5.98 1.50
CA GLY A 74 -8.94 6.65 1.99
C GLY A 74 -8.66 8.04 2.51
N HIS A 75 -9.46 8.49 3.42
CA HIS A 75 -9.33 9.80 4.05
C HIS A 75 -9.47 9.68 5.57
N THR A 76 -9.31 10.77 6.27
CA THR A 76 -9.23 10.76 7.73
C THR A 76 -10.48 10.25 8.44
N ARG A 77 -11.61 10.13 7.73
CA ARG A 77 -12.88 9.62 8.27
C ARG A 77 -13.27 8.26 7.65
N ASP A 78 -12.37 7.66 6.88
CA ASP A 78 -12.54 6.33 6.31
C ASP A 78 -11.16 5.81 5.95
N VAL A 79 -10.50 5.21 6.93
CA VAL A 79 -9.07 4.90 6.89
C VAL A 79 -8.85 3.43 6.60
N VAL A 80 -7.91 3.15 5.70
CA VAL A 80 -7.30 1.82 5.53
C VAL A 80 -5.81 2.00 5.78
N LEU A 81 -5.32 1.49 6.91
CA LEU A 81 -3.92 1.59 7.32
C LEU A 81 -3.27 0.22 7.18
N ILE A 82 -2.20 0.16 6.41
CA ILE A 82 -1.51 -1.10 6.07
C ILE A 82 -0.07 -1.03 6.55
N ASP A 83 0.34 -1.99 7.38
CA ASP A 83 1.75 -2.29 7.61
C ASP A 83 2.17 -3.36 6.61
N ALA A 84 3.27 -3.12 5.90
CA ALA A 84 3.74 -4.01 4.86
C ALA A 84 5.26 -4.16 4.92
N THR A 85 5.74 -5.28 4.39
CA THR A 85 7.14 -5.44 4.02
C THR A 85 7.31 -5.00 2.58
N GLY A 86 8.49 -4.52 2.24
CA GLY A 86 8.78 -4.05 0.89
C GLY A 86 10.15 -4.47 0.41
N GLU A 87 10.25 -4.72 -0.90
CA GLU A 87 11.51 -5.05 -1.54
C GLU A 87 11.58 -4.43 -2.93
N LEU A 88 12.79 -4.09 -3.35
CA LEU A 88 13.06 -3.63 -4.69
C LEU A 88 12.93 -4.79 -5.67
N VAL A 89 12.29 -4.54 -6.81
CA VAL A 89 12.20 -5.51 -7.90
C VAL A 89 12.83 -4.87 -9.13
N GLU A 90 13.92 -5.46 -9.61
CA GLU A 90 14.54 -4.99 -10.84
C GLU A 90 13.60 -5.23 -12.03
N ASN A 91 13.70 -4.39 -13.07
CA ASN A 91 12.83 -4.53 -14.24
C ASN A 91 12.93 -5.91 -14.89
N ALA A 92 14.13 -6.50 -14.89
CA ALA A 92 14.34 -7.81 -15.47
C ALA A 92 13.65 -8.94 -14.69
N ASP A 93 13.35 -8.71 -13.41
CA ASP A 93 12.75 -9.72 -12.53
C ASP A 93 11.24 -9.58 -12.41
N LEU A 94 10.68 -8.48 -12.94
CA LEU A 94 9.23 -8.27 -12.94
C LEU A 94 8.65 -8.84 -14.23
N PRO A 95 7.67 -9.76 -14.16
CA PRO A 95 7.01 -10.24 -15.37
C PRO A 95 6.45 -9.10 -16.20
N ASP A 96 6.62 -9.15 -17.52
CA ASP A 96 6.16 -8.08 -18.42
C ASP A 96 4.67 -7.77 -18.24
N GLU A 97 3.84 -8.80 -18.05
CA GLU A 97 2.41 -8.62 -17.83
C GLU A 97 2.09 -7.82 -16.57
N HIS A 98 2.93 -7.93 -15.52
CA HIS A 98 2.76 -7.15 -14.30
C HIS A 98 3.11 -5.68 -14.54
N ALA A 99 4.24 -5.43 -15.23
CA ALA A 99 4.65 -4.08 -15.56
C ALA A 99 3.63 -3.39 -16.48
N GLU A 100 3.05 -4.12 -17.42
CA GLU A 100 2.00 -3.61 -18.30
C GLU A 100 0.71 -3.31 -17.53
N ALA A 101 0.32 -4.17 -16.59
CA ALA A 101 -0.85 -3.95 -15.74
C ALA A 101 -0.65 -2.72 -14.86
N TYR A 102 0.56 -2.53 -14.30
CA TYR A 102 0.91 -1.33 -13.55
C TYR A 102 0.75 -0.08 -14.42
N ALA A 103 1.32 -0.10 -15.61
CA ALA A 103 1.27 1.03 -16.54
C ALA A 103 -0.17 1.37 -16.94
N ALA A 104 -0.99 0.36 -17.19
CA ALA A 104 -2.41 0.55 -17.52
C ALA A 104 -3.17 1.20 -16.36
N LYS A 105 -2.93 0.76 -15.13
CA LYS A 105 -3.59 1.28 -13.93
C LYS A 105 -3.13 2.70 -13.61
N CYS A 106 -1.84 2.94 -13.65
CA CYS A 106 -1.23 4.20 -13.16
C CYS A 106 -1.07 5.26 -14.24
N GLY A 107 -1.24 4.91 -15.51
CA GLY A 107 -1.21 5.87 -16.62
C GLY A 107 0.19 6.22 -17.12
N TRP A 108 1.22 5.51 -16.69
CA TRP A 108 2.58 5.69 -17.18
C TRP A 108 3.41 4.42 -16.89
N ASP A 109 4.50 4.25 -17.64
CA ASP A 109 5.35 3.06 -17.54
C ASP A 109 6.71 3.40 -16.93
N PRO A 110 6.98 2.99 -15.68
CA PRO A 110 8.28 3.24 -15.04
C PRO A 110 9.47 2.64 -15.76
N ARG A 111 9.26 1.62 -16.60
CA ARG A 111 10.36 1.00 -17.39
C ARG A 111 10.97 1.97 -18.39
N GLU A 112 10.23 3.02 -18.78
CA GLU A 112 10.71 4.04 -19.69
C GLU A 112 11.72 5.00 -19.07
N SER A 113 11.87 4.95 -17.74
CA SER A 113 12.81 5.77 -17.00
C SER A 113 13.93 4.95 -16.38
N ARG A 114 15.17 5.36 -16.59
CA ARG A 114 16.35 4.71 -15.99
C ARG A 114 16.39 4.80 -14.48
N ASN A 115 15.79 5.84 -13.92
CA ASN A 115 15.95 6.18 -12.52
C ASN A 115 14.89 5.54 -11.62
N TYR A 116 13.78 5.10 -12.17
CA TYR A 116 12.69 4.48 -11.41
C TYR A 116 12.93 3.01 -11.20
N ARG A 117 12.44 2.52 -10.06
CA ARG A 117 12.40 1.10 -9.75
C ARG A 117 11.02 0.74 -9.20
N PHE A 118 10.63 -0.50 -9.42
CA PHE A 118 9.44 -1.07 -8.80
C PHE A 118 9.77 -1.58 -7.41
N PHE A 119 8.81 -1.46 -6.53
CA PHE A 119 8.85 -2.06 -5.19
C PHE A 119 7.63 -2.93 -5.01
N ARG A 120 7.84 -4.16 -4.57
CA ARG A 120 6.77 -5.07 -4.20
C ARG A 120 6.52 -4.93 -2.72
N LEU A 121 5.28 -4.63 -2.36
CA LEU A 121 4.87 -4.41 -0.98
C LEU A 121 3.88 -5.50 -0.58
N GLU A 122 4.18 -6.21 0.50
CA GLU A 122 3.34 -7.29 0.99
C GLU A 122 2.66 -6.86 2.29
N PRO A 123 1.34 -6.65 2.30
CA PRO A 123 0.62 -6.34 3.51
C PRO A 123 0.77 -7.43 4.57
N ARG A 124 1.01 -7.00 5.81
CA ARG A 124 1.12 -7.88 6.96
C ARG A 124 -0.01 -7.65 7.95
N ASP A 125 -0.31 -6.39 8.24
CA ASP A 125 -1.37 -5.99 9.15
C ASP A 125 -2.18 -4.88 8.50
N ILE A 126 -3.49 -4.96 8.60
CA ILE A 126 -4.40 -3.93 8.07
C ILE A 126 -5.40 -3.57 9.14
N GLU A 127 -5.56 -2.26 9.35
CA GLU A 127 -6.58 -1.69 10.22
C GLU A 127 -7.53 -0.84 9.39
N CYS A 128 -8.84 -0.96 9.67
CA CYS A 128 -9.87 -0.18 8.99
C CYS A 128 -10.83 0.41 10.00
N TRP A 129 -11.08 1.72 9.89
CA TRP A 129 -12.07 2.38 10.75
C TRP A 129 -12.58 3.66 10.11
N ARG A 130 -13.81 4.04 10.48
CA ARG A 130 -14.44 5.31 10.07
C ARG A 130 -14.56 6.26 11.25
N GLU A 131 -15.40 5.91 12.24
CA GLU A 131 -15.60 6.72 13.43
C GLU A 131 -15.09 6.00 14.68
N LEU A 132 -15.18 6.67 15.84
CA LEU A 132 -14.68 6.11 17.10
C LEU A 132 -15.29 4.76 17.46
N ASN A 133 -16.53 4.51 17.06
CA ASN A 133 -17.19 3.22 17.32
C ASN A 133 -16.57 2.04 16.55
N GLU A 134 -15.74 2.33 15.56
CA GLU A 134 -14.98 1.29 14.84
C GLU A 134 -13.54 1.17 15.31
N HIS A 135 -13.11 1.99 16.25
CA HIS A 135 -11.72 2.02 16.69
C HIS A 135 -11.33 0.76 17.49
N ALA A 136 -12.21 0.24 18.33
CA ALA A 136 -12.04 -1.09 18.87
C ALA A 136 -12.19 -2.12 17.75
N ASP A 137 -11.43 -3.20 17.80
CA ASP A 137 -11.47 -4.27 16.79
C ASP A 137 -11.24 -3.80 15.35
N ARG A 138 -10.45 -2.73 15.17
CA ARG A 138 -10.21 -2.17 13.84
C ARG A 138 -9.31 -3.03 12.95
N GLN A 139 -8.63 -4.02 13.53
CA GLN A 139 -7.74 -4.89 12.77
C GLN A 139 -8.54 -5.86 11.89
N VAL A 140 -8.23 -5.89 10.60
CA VAL A 140 -8.89 -6.78 9.64
C VAL A 140 -7.93 -7.79 9.02
N MET A 141 -6.62 -7.57 9.17
CA MET A 141 -5.57 -8.52 8.78
C MET A 141 -4.48 -8.53 9.84
N ARG A 142 -3.96 -9.72 10.13
CA ARG A 142 -2.84 -9.93 11.06
C ARG A 142 -1.88 -10.96 10.49
N ASP A 143 -0.59 -10.62 10.47
CA ASP A 143 0.47 -11.51 9.98
C ASP A 143 0.17 -12.05 8.57
N GLY A 144 -0.39 -11.21 7.71
CA GLY A 144 -0.70 -11.55 6.33
C GLY A 144 -1.99 -12.35 6.14
N ARG A 145 -2.79 -12.52 7.18
CA ARG A 145 -4.05 -13.28 7.14
C ARG A 145 -5.24 -12.41 7.43
N TRP A 146 -6.24 -12.48 6.56
CA TRP A 146 -7.51 -11.83 6.82
C TRP A 146 -8.20 -12.45 8.03
N LEU A 147 -8.80 -11.61 8.88
CA LEU A 147 -9.47 -12.05 10.10
C LEU A 147 -10.95 -12.42 9.88
N ALA A 148 -11.45 -12.18 8.69
CA ALA A 148 -12.81 -12.56 8.33
C ALA A 148 -12.91 -12.83 6.83
#